data_b430b2c1b87d11120e3b4ce96dce7a64
#
_entry.id   b430b2c1b87d11120e3b4ce96dce7a64
#
_cell.length_a   1.000
_cell.length_b   1.000
_cell.length_c   1.000
_cell.angle_alpha   90.00
_cell.angle_beta   90.00
_cell.angle_gamma   90.00
#
_symmetry.space_group_name_H-M   'P 1'
#
loop_
_entity.id
_entity.type
_entity.pdbx_description
1 polymer ?
#
loop_
_entity_poly.entity_id
_entity_poly.type
_entity_poly.pdbx_seq_one_letter_code
_entity_poly.pdbx_strand_id
1 'polypeptide(L)'
;MNGLREEAAATLPYLRRYARALTGSQQHGDQWVRMCAEVLVQQPELLSSKATTMADVFTLFHRLQLPFGALEQESLTEATDAPARLKTHLTDIPQRQRQVLLLTVLEGFSIDEVARILGIGVDEAEADLKQARDELERVASVRVLVIEDEAVIALDVAKIVRNAGHQVVGIAPTEKAAIDLAKKHLPHLVLADIQLRDGDSGIVAVREILKAVSAPVIFVTGCPERLLTGHGLEPAFIITKPFNPEMLKTAMAHALNSVVV
;
A
#
# COMPACT_ATOMS: atom_id res chain seq x y z
N MET A 1 26.68 -3.70 -17.61
CA MET A 1 26.57 -3.74 -16.11
C MET A 1 25.89 -2.50 -15.52
N ASN A 2 26.06 -1.28 -16.08
CA ASN A 2 25.39 -0.07 -15.56
C ASN A 2 23.85 -0.10 -15.74
N GLY A 3 23.33 -0.53 -16.89
CA GLY A 3 21.89 -0.57 -17.14
C GLY A 3 21.08 -1.44 -16.19
N LEU A 4 21.60 -2.62 -15.82
CA LEU A 4 20.97 -3.53 -14.84
C LEU A 4 20.80 -2.88 -13.45
N ARG A 5 21.79 -2.13 -13.00
CA ARG A 5 21.74 -1.42 -11.72
C ARG A 5 20.76 -0.24 -11.76
N GLU A 6 20.68 0.46 -12.88
CA GLU A 6 19.76 1.56 -13.07
C GLU A 6 18.31 1.07 -13.12
N GLU A 7 18.02 -0.02 -13.84
CA GLU A 7 16.69 -0.61 -13.88
C GLU A 7 16.25 -1.19 -12.54
N ALA A 8 17.14 -1.88 -11.82
CA ALA A 8 16.87 -2.35 -10.47
C ALA A 8 16.62 -1.19 -9.50
N ALA A 9 17.40 -0.11 -9.58
CA ALA A 9 17.22 1.08 -8.75
C ALA A 9 15.88 1.77 -9.03
N ALA A 10 15.44 1.84 -10.29
CA ALA A 10 14.13 2.38 -10.66
C ALA A 10 12.96 1.55 -10.10
N THR A 11 13.17 0.26 -9.83
CA THR A 11 12.16 -0.63 -9.25
C THR A 11 12.04 -0.51 -7.71
N LEU A 12 13.09 -0.05 -7.02
CA LEU A 12 13.11 0.03 -5.55
C LEU A 12 11.95 0.82 -4.93
N PRO A 13 11.49 1.96 -5.49
CA PRO A 13 10.32 2.67 -4.96
C PRO A 13 9.05 1.82 -4.95
N TYR A 14 8.81 1.07 -6.02
CA TYR A 14 7.66 0.17 -6.15
C TYR A 14 7.78 -1.01 -5.18
N LEU A 15 8.96 -1.63 -5.11
CA LEU A 15 9.23 -2.71 -4.17
C LEU A 15 9.04 -2.25 -2.72
N ARG A 16 9.42 -1.01 -2.39
CA ARG A 16 9.22 -0.42 -1.05
C ARG A 16 7.74 -0.24 -0.75
N ARG A 17 6.96 0.29 -1.70
CA ARG A 17 5.51 0.41 -1.59
C ARG A 17 4.87 -0.95 -1.32
N TYR A 18 5.22 -1.94 -2.11
CA TYR A 18 4.73 -3.31 -1.97
C TYR A 18 5.11 -3.94 -0.62
N ALA A 19 6.38 -3.86 -0.22
CA ALA A 19 6.87 -4.46 1.02
C ALA A 19 6.18 -3.85 2.25
N ARG A 20 5.96 -2.53 2.27
CA ARG A 20 5.21 -1.84 3.32
C ARG A 20 3.75 -2.28 3.35
N ALA A 21 3.11 -2.37 2.17
CA ALA A 21 1.75 -2.88 2.07
C ALA A 21 1.64 -4.33 2.54
N LEU A 22 2.61 -5.17 2.20
CA LEU A 22 2.62 -6.58 2.57
C LEU A 22 2.82 -6.79 4.08
N THR A 23 3.70 -6.01 4.71
CA THR A 23 4.03 -6.13 6.15
C THR A 23 3.09 -5.33 7.05
N GLY A 24 2.35 -4.36 6.50
CA GLY A 24 1.59 -3.38 7.29
C GLY A 24 2.49 -2.43 8.11
N SER A 25 3.80 -2.43 7.88
CA SER A 25 4.80 -1.68 8.66
C SER A 25 5.82 -1.03 7.74
N GLN A 26 6.02 0.27 7.90
CA GLN A 26 7.08 1.01 7.19
C GLN A 26 8.45 0.45 7.53
N GLN A 27 8.72 0.24 8.82
CA GLN A 27 10.02 -0.21 9.31
C GLN A 27 10.38 -1.60 8.75
N HIS A 28 9.46 -2.56 8.85
CA HIS A 28 9.69 -3.92 8.37
C HIS A 28 9.78 -3.97 6.84
N GLY A 29 8.88 -3.26 6.13
CA GLY A 29 8.93 -3.18 4.68
C GLY A 29 10.25 -2.61 4.18
N ASP A 30 10.73 -1.52 4.77
CA ASP A 30 12.02 -0.90 4.40
C ASP A 30 13.22 -1.77 4.72
N GLN A 31 13.18 -2.50 5.82
CA GLN A 31 14.23 -3.44 6.18
C GLN A 31 14.35 -4.57 5.14
N TRP A 32 13.24 -5.13 4.70
CA TRP A 32 13.26 -6.18 3.68
C TRP A 32 13.75 -5.69 2.34
N VAL A 33 13.34 -4.49 1.93
CA VAL A 33 13.83 -3.89 0.69
C VAL A 33 15.33 -3.58 0.77
N ARG A 34 15.82 -3.13 1.92
CA ARG A 34 17.26 -2.91 2.13
C ARG A 34 18.05 -4.20 1.97
N MET A 35 17.60 -5.29 2.59
CA MET A 35 18.24 -6.60 2.45
C MET A 35 18.25 -7.05 0.99
N CYS A 36 17.15 -6.89 0.26
CA CYS A 36 17.08 -7.21 -1.16
C CYS A 36 18.07 -6.36 -1.98
N ALA A 37 18.17 -5.06 -1.71
CA ALA A 37 19.10 -4.16 -2.38
C ALA A 37 20.57 -4.51 -2.07
N GLU A 38 20.89 -4.89 -0.85
CA GLU A 38 22.25 -5.35 -0.46
C GLU A 38 22.66 -6.61 -1.21
N VAL A 39 21.75 -7.58 -1.34
CA VAL A 39 21.99 -8.80 -2.13
C VAL A 39 22.19 -8.47 -3.60
N LEU A 40 21.37 -7.57 -4.17
CA LEU A 40 21.54 -7.12 -5.57
C LEU A 40 22.88 -6.44 -5.83
N VAL A 41 23.40 -5.71 -4.85
CA VAL A 41 24.73 -5.06 -4.96
C VAL A 41 25.84 -6.09 -4.89
N GLN A 42 25.72 -7.10 -4.00
CA GLN A 42 26.75 -8.12 -3.77
C GLN A 42 26.76 -9.22 -4.83
N GLN A 43 25.57 -9.59 -5.34
CA GLN A 43 25.37 -10.69 -6.27
C GLN A 43 24.46 -10.28 -7.43
N PRO A 44 24.91 -9.37 -8.30
CA PRO A 44 24.09 -8.88 -9.42
C PRO A 44 23.72 -9.97 -10.43
N GLU A 45 24.44 -11.10 -10.43
CA GLU A 45 24.16 -12.27 -11.26
C GLU A 45 22.88 -13.02 -10.88
N LEU A 46 22.30 -12.76 -9.71
CA LEU A 46 20.99 -13.30 -9.30
C LEU A 46 19.84 -12.72 -10.11
N LEU A 47 20.02 -11.54 -10.70
CA LEU A 47 19.16 -11.04 -11.75
C LEU A 47 19.66 -11.61 -13.07
N SER A 48 19.13 -12.75 -13.46
CA SER A 48 19.56 -13.42 -14.67
C SER A 48 19.20 -12.62 -15.91
N SER A 49 20.23 -12.37 -16.74
CA SER A 49 20.22 -12.12 -18.18
C SER A 49 19.82 -10.70 -18.70
N LYS A 50 19.92 -10.57 -19.97
CA LYS A 50 20.01 -9.45 -20.92
C LYS A 50 19.06 -8.26 -20.76
N ALA A 51 18.01 -8.34 -19.94
CA ALA A 51 17.16 -7.24 -19.48
C ALA A 51 16.53 -7.65 -18.14
N THR A 52 16.83 -6.91 -17.07
CA THR A 52 16.17 -7.10 -15.78
C THR A 52 14.81 -6.45 -15.84
N THR A 53 13.77 -7.22 -15.63
CA THR A 53 12.40 -6.70 -15.55
C THR A 53 12.03 -6.37 -14.09
N MET A 54 11.03 -5.51 -13.89
CA MET A 54 10.45 -5.28 -12.57
C MET A 54 10.05 -6.60 -11.88
N ALA A 55 9.47 -7.54 -12.63
CA ALA A 55 9.09 -8.87 -12.15
C ALA A 55 10.27 -9.68 -11.62
N ASP A 56 11.48 -9.54 -12.20
CA ASP A 56 12.68 -10.28 -11.73
C ASP A 56 13.13 -9.77 -10.36
N VAL A 57 13.05 -8.46 -10.10
CA VAL A 57 13.34 -7.87 -8.79
C VAL A 57 12.34 -8.35 -7.75
N PHE A 58 11.04 -8.38 -8.08
CA PHE A 58 10.02 -8.93 -7.19
C PHE A 58 10.18 -10.42 -6.94
N THR A 59 10.57 -11.19 -7.97
CA THR A 59 10.89 -12.62 -7.81
C THR A 59 12.05 -12.83 -6.82
N LEU A 60 13.11 -12.04 -6.94
CA LEU A 60 14.23 -12.11 -6.00
C LEU A 60 13.79 -11.73 -4.59
N PHE A 61 13.02 -10.67 -4.44
CA PHE A 61 12.49 -10.25 -3.15
C PHE A 61 11.73 -11.38 -2.45
N HIS A 62 10.83 -12.07 -3.16
CA HIS A 62 10.08 -13.20 -2.59
C HIS A 62 10.96 -14.40 -2.26
N ARG A 63 11.99 -14.69 -3.07
CA ARG A 63 12.95 -15.75 -2.75
C ARG A 63 13.75 -15.48 -1.48
N LEU A 64 14.08 -14.24 -1.21
CA LEU A 64 14.81 -13.83 -0.01
C LEU A 64 13.90 -13.81 1.23
N GLN A 65 12.61 -13.54 1.05
CA GLN A 65 11.64 -13.47 2.14
C GLN A 65 11.32 -14.85 2.73
N LEU A 66 11.29 -15.90 1.92
CA LEU A 66 10.91 -17.26 2.34
C LEU A 66 11.69 -17.79 3.56
N PRO A 67 13.00 -17.58 3.72
CA PRO A 67 13.75 -18.05 4.90
C PRO A 67 13.49 -17.24 6.16
N PHE A 68 13.10 -15.96 6.05
CA PHE A 68 12.99 -15.01 7.18
C PHE A 68 11.55 -14.85 7.69
N GLY A 69 10.55 -15.04 6.84
CA GLY A 69 9.14 -14.88 7.21
C GLY A 69 8.66 -15.88 8.27
N ALA A 70 9.31 -17.04 8.39
CA ALA A 70 9.00 -18.02 9.41
C ALA A 70 9.46 -17.60 10.82
N LEU A 71 10.52 -16.78 10.91
CA LEU A 71 11.07 -16.30 12.19
C LEU A 71 10.30 -15.11 12.76
N GLU A 72 9.65 -14.29 11.89
CA GLU A 72 8.88 -13.12 12.35
C GLU A 72 7.47 -13.46 12.83
N GLN A 73 6.87 -14.56 12.38
CA GLN A 73 5.57 -15.00 12.89
C GLN A 73 5.59 -15.35 14.37
N GLU A 74 6.73 -15.77 14.91
CA GLU A 74 6.88 -16.07 16.35
C GLU A 74 6.99 -14.79 17.20
N SER A 75 7.51 -13.68 16.67
CA SER A 75 7.69 -12.44 17.44
C SER A 75 6.48 -11.48 17.40
N LEU A 76 5.52 -11.68 16.49
CA LEU A 76 4.29 -10.87 16.40
C LEU A 76 3.20 -11.30 17.40
N THR A 77 3.39 -12.41 18.10
CA THR A 77 2.43 -12.91 19.11
C THR A 77 2.56 -12.25 20.48
N GLU A 78 3.59 -11.44 20.73
CA GLU A 78 3.86 -10.87 22.07
C GLU A 78 3.49 -9.39 22.25
N ALA A 79 3.01 -8.67 21.24
CA ALA A 79 2.58 -7.27 21.37
C ALA A 79 1.05 -7.15 21.51
N THR A 80 0.57 -7.39 22.73
CA THR A 80 -0.84 -7.23 23.14
C THR A 80 -1.04 -5.88 23.78
N ASP A 81 -1.90 -5.04 23.21
CA ASP A 81 -2.99 -4.27 23.84
C ASP A 81 -3.54 -3.22 22.87
N ALA A 82 -4.43 -3.66 21.98
CA ALA A 82 -5.28 -2.76 21.20
C ALA A 82 -6.72 -3.29 21.24
N PRO A 83 -7.76 -2.40 21.22
CA PRO A 83 -9.14 -2.81 21.40
C PRO A 83 -9.56 -3.82 20.32
N ALA A 84 -10.09 -4.93 20.77
CA ALA A 84 -10.36 -6.18 20.05
C ALA A 84 -11.33 -6.12 18.86
N ARG A 85 -11.78 -4.93 18.42
CA ARG A 85 -12.80 -4.78 17.38
C ARG A 85 -12.31 -4.39 15.99
N LEU A 86 -11.02 -4.09 15.82
CA LEU A 86 -10.41 -3.77 14.51
C LEU A 86 -9.31 -4.75 14.06
N LYS A 87 -9.04 -5.80 14.83
CA LYS A 87 -7.97 -6.78 14.55
C LYS A 87 -8.32 -7.82 13.49
N THR A 88 -9.49 -7.78 12.90
CA THR A 88 -10.00 -8.86 12.06
C THR A 88 -10.08 -8.39 10.61
N HIS A 89 -9.26 -8.91 9.74
CA HIS A 89 -9.59 -9.37 8.37
C HIS A 89 -8.40 -9.51 7.41
N LEU A 90 -7.27 -8.76 7.52
CA LEU A 90 -6.14 -9.02 6.63
C LEU A 90 -5.04 -9.87 7.25
N THR A 91 -4.88 -9.83 8.57
CA THR A 91 -4.14 -10.88 9.28
C THR A 91 -4.82 -12.25 9.08
N ASP A 92 -6.12 -12.26 8.77
CA ASP A 92 -6.89 -13.46 8.49
C ASP A 92 -6.78 -13.91 7.02
N ILE A 93 -6.41 -13.00 6.09
CA ILE A 93 -6.09 -13.42 4.72
C ILE A 93 -4.72 -14.11 4.72
N PRO A 94 -4.63 -15.36 4.27
CA PRO A 94 -3.38 -16.07 4.16
C PRO A 94 -2.33 -15.25 3.41
N GLN A 95 -1.08 -15.29 3.88
CA GLN A 95 0.00 -14.46 3.33
C GLN A 95 0.08 -14.53 1.80
N ARG A 96 -0.04 -15.73 1.22
CA ARG A 96 0.02 -15.92 -0.22
C ARG A 96 -1.11 -15.20 -0.96
N GLN A 97 -2.33 -15.27 -0.46
CA GLN A 97 -3.47 -14.57 -1.04
C GLN A 97 -3.26 -13.04 -1.03
N ARG A 98 -2.70 -12.53 0.06
CA ARG A 98 -2.34 -11.10 0.19
C ARG A 98 -1.23 -10.72 -0.79
N GLN A 99 -0.22 -11.59 -0.98
CA GLN A 99 0.84 -11.38 -1.97
C GLN A 99 0.26 -11.30 -3.38
N VAL A 100 -0.57 -12.28 -3.78
CA VAL A 100 -1.23 -12.30 -5.09
C VAL A 100 -2.06 -11.03 -5.31
N LEU A 101 -2.86 -10.65 -4.32
CA LEU A 101 -3.69 -9.44 -4.39
C LEU A 101 -2.88 -8.18 -4.60
N LEU A 102 -1.84 -7.96 -3.79
CA LEU A 102 -1.01 -6.75 -3.87
C LEU A 102 -0.19 -6.70 -5.15
N LEU A 103 0.38 -7.81 -5.60
CA LEU A 103 1.10 -7.86 -6.88
C LEU A 103 0.19 -7.54 -8.07
N THR A 104 -1.03 -8.08 -8.07
CA THR A 104 -1.98 -7.85 -9.16
C THR A 104 -2.56 -6.45 -9.13
N VAL A 105 -3.03 -6.00 -7.96
CA VAL A 105 -3.86 -4.79 -7.87
C VAL A 105 -3.01 -3.54 -7.61
N LEU A 106 -2.02 -3.62 -6.73
CA LEU A 106 -1.18 -2.47 -6.38
C LEU A 106 -0.04 -2.26 -7.38
N GLU A 107 0.61 -3.35 -7.83
CA GLU A 107 1.76 -3.27 -8.73
C GLU A 107 1.40 -3.49 -10.21
N GLY A 108 0.18 -3.96 -10.49
CA GLY A 108 -0.36 -4.08 -11.85
C GLY A 108 0.21 -5.26 -12.66
N PHE A 109 0.81 -6.25 -12.01
CA PHE A 109 1.27 -7.46 -12.68
C PHE A 109 0.08 -8.29 -13.18
N SER A 110 0.23 -8.88 -14.36
CA SER A 110 -0.69 -9.91 -14.86
C SER A 110 -0.64 -11.15 -13.96
N ILE A 111 -1.70 -11.95 -14.00
CA ILE A 111 -1.77 -13.16 -13.17
C ILE A 111 -0.65 -14.16 -13.52
N ASP A 112 -0.26 -14.25 -14.79
CA ASP A 112 0.88 -15.07 -15.23
C ASP A 112 2.21 -14.58 -14.65
N GLU A 113 2.41 -13.27 -14.58
CA GLU A 113 3.59 -12.68 -13.94
C GLU A 113 3.58 -12.93 -12.44
N VAL A 114 2.43 -12.78 -11.77
CA VAL A 114 2.27 -13.08 -10.34
C VAL A 114 2.58 -14.53 -10.05
N ALA A 115 2.04 -15.47 -10.84
CA ALA A 115 2.33 -16.89 -10.71
C ALA A 115 3.84 -17.17 -10.82
N ARG A 116 4.51 -16.54 -11.79
CA ARG A 116 5.97 -16.63 -11.96
C ARG A 116 6.75 -16.02 -10.80
N ILE A 117 6.35 -14.84 -10.32
CA ILE A 117 7.00 -14.14 -9.20
C ILE A 117 6.94 -14.98 -7.93
N LEU A 118 5.79 -15.59 -7.65
CA LEU A 118 5.56 -16.39 -6.45
C LEU A 118 5.98 -17.87 -6.60
N GLY A 119 6.24 -18.32 -7.83
CA GLY A 119 6.59 -19.71 -8.11
C GLY A 119 5.43 -20.70 -7.91
N ILE A 120 4.20 -20.27 -8.22
CA ILE A 120 2.95 -21.06 -8.10
C ILE A 120 2.29 -21.26 -9.47
N GLY A 121 1.27 -22.13 -9.54
CA GLY A 121 0.47 -22.30 -10.76
C GLY A 121 -0.45 -21.09 -11.03
N VAL A 122 -0.78 -20.84 -12.31
CA VAL A 122 -1.67 -19.75 -12.70
C VAL A 122 -3.07 -19.95 -12.11
N ASP A 123 -3.62 -21.17 -12.20
CA ASP A 123 -4.92 -21.52 -11.61
C ASP A 123 -4.95 -21.28 -10.08
N GLU A 124 -3.82 -21.55 -9.41
CA GLU A 124 -3.65 -21.31 -7.99
C GLU A 124 -3.62 -19.82 -7.66
N ALA A 125 -2.92 -19.02 -8.48
CA ALA A 125 -2.90 -17.57 -8.34
C ALA A 125 -4.29 -16.95 -8.57
N GLU A 126 -5.05 -17.42 -9.55
CA GLU A 126 -6.44 -16.99 -9.80
C GLU A 126 -7.36 -17.30 -8.63
N ALA A 127 -7.25 -18.52 -8.07
CA ALA A 127 -8.05 -18.93 -6.92
C ALA A 127 -7.71 -18.08 -5.67
N ASP A 128 -6.43 -17.82 -5.41
CA ASP A 128 -5.97 -16.96 -4.32
C ASP A 128 -6.45 -15.52 -4.48
N LEU A 129 -6.39 -14.97 -5.69
CA LEU A 129 -6.88 -13.62 -5.99
C LEU A 129 -8.39 -13.50 -5.72
N LYS A 130 -9.16 -14.49 -6.16
CA LYS A 130 -10.60 -14.52 -5.93
C LYS A 130 -10.92 -14.57 -4.44
N GLN A 131 -10.29 -15.48 -3.70
CA GLN A 131 -10.52 -15.62 -2.25
C GLN A 131 -10.14 -14.34 -1.49
N ALA A 132 -9.01 -13.71 -1.85
CA ALA A 132 -8.61 -12.44 -1.26
C ALA A 132 -9.63 -11.32 -1.51
N ARG A 133 -10.20 -11.24 -2.71
CA ARG A 133 -11.25 -10.26 -3.05
C ARG A 133 -12.53 -10.50 -2.27
N ASP A 134 -12.99 -11.75 -2.20
CA ASP A 134 -14.20 -12.15 -1.46
C ASP A 134 -14.07 -11.77 0.03
N GLU A 135 -12.87 -11.90 0.60
CA GLU A 135 -12.61 -11.52 2.00
C GLU A 135 -12.63 -10.00 2.20
N LEU A 136 -12.09 -9.23 1.25
CA LEU A 136 -12.12 -7.76 1.30
C LEU A 136 -13.54 -7.18 1.25
N GLU A 137 -14.48 -7.82 0.55
CA GLU A 137 -15.87 -7.36 0.45
C GLU A 137 -16.62 -7.43 1.79
N ARG A 138 -16.08 -8.14 2.79
CA ARG A 138 -16.67 -8.26 4.13
C ARG A 138 -16.36 -7.10 5.07
N VAL A 139 -15.58 -6.10 4.64
CA VAL A 139 -15.21 -4.94 5.49
C VAL A 139 -16.45 -4.11 5.83
N ALA A 140 -16.63 -3.83 7.12
CA ALA A 140 -17.73 -2.97 7.58
C ALA A 140 -17.62 -1.55 7.01
N SER A 141 -18.76 -0.88 6.80
CA SER A 141 -18.81 0.51 6.32
C SER A 141 -18.09 1.46 7.29
N VAL A 142 -17.16 2.26 6.76
CA VAL A 142 -16.35 3.23 7.53
C VAL A 142 -16.49 4.65 7.01
N ARG A 143 -16.15 5.62 7.86
CA ARG A 143 -16.11 7.05 7.50
C ARG A 143 -14.78 7.39 6.83
N VAL A 144 -14.85 7.92 5.61
CA VAL A 144 -13.68 8.28 4.79
C VAL A 144 -13.67 9.78 4.54
N LEU A 145 -12.55 10.44 4.83
CA LEU A 145 -12.27 11.82 4.44
C LEU A 145 -11.45 11.81 3.14
N VAL A 146 -11.86 12.60 2.16
CA VAL A 146 -11.14 12.81 0.91
C VAL A 146 -10.51 14.20 0.91
N ILE A 147 -9.21 14.32 0.66
CA ILE A 147 -8.45 15.57 0.55
C ILE A 147 -7.96 15.67 -0.88
N GLU A 148 -8.61 16.52 -1.67
CA GLU A 148 -8.38 16.66 -3.11
C GLU A 148 -8.95 17.99 -3.58
N ASP A 149 -8.15 18.80 -4.27
CA ASP A 149 -8.54 20.13 -4.74
C ASP A 149 -9.13 20.12 -6.16
N GLU A 150 -8.87 19.08 -6.94
CA GLU A 150 -9.49 18.88 -8.24
C GLU A 150 -10.87 18.24 -8.11
N ALA A 151 -11.93 19.06 -8.30
CA ALA A 151 -13.31 18.63 -8.06
C ALA A 151 -13.70 17.35 -8.83
N VAL A 152 -13.20 17.16 -10.05
CA VAL A 152 -13.51 15.97 -10.86
C VAL A 152 -12.89 14.73 -10.21
N ILE A 153 -11.62 14.80 -9.83
CA ILE A 153 -10.90 13.69 -9.18
C ILE A 153 -11.53 13.39 -7.82
N ALA A 154 -11.82 14.44 -7.05
CA ALA A 154 -12.48 14.31 -5.74
C ALA A 154 -13.83 13.56 -5.82
N LEU A 155 -14.64 13.88 -6.85
CA LEU A 155 -15.93 13.22 -7.08
C LEU A 155 -15.75 11.76 -7.52
N ASP A 156 -14.77 11.47 -8.36
CA ASP A 156 -14.48 10.10 -8.80
C ASP A 156 -13.97 9.24 -7.63
N VAL A 157 -13.06 9.76 -6.82
CA VAL A 157 -12.61 9.10 -5.59
C VAL A 157 -13.78 8.86 -4.65
N ALA A 158 -14.61 9.88 -4.42
CA ALA A 158 -15.79 9.76 -3.55
C ALA A 158 -16.81 8.73 -4.06
N LYS A 159 -16.97 8.60 -5.38
CA LYS A 159 -17.81 7.58 -6.00
C LYS A 159 -17.25 6.17 -5.77
N ILE A 160 -15.94 5.98 -5.92
CA ILE A 160 -15.27 4.70 -5.65
C ILE A 160 -15.45 4.30 -4.19
N VAL A 161 -15.23 5.23 -3.26
CA VAL A 161 -15.44 5.03 -1.81
C VAL A 161 -16.86 4.57 -1.50
N ARG A 162 -17.87 5.24 -2.06
CA ARG A 162 -19.28 4.87 -1.87
C ARG A 162 -19.61 3.51 -2.48
N ASN A 163 -19.07 3.22 -3.66
CA ASN A 163 -19.27 1.93 -4.35
C ASN A 163 -18.58 0.77 -3.59
N ALA A 164 -17.57 1.05 -2.77
CA ALA A 164 -16.95 0.10 -1.85
C ALA A 164 -17.74 -0.07 -0.54
N GLY A 165 -18.92 0.54 -0.42
CA GLY A 165 -19.77 0.44 0.78
C GLY A 165 -19.40 1.38 1.92
N HIS A 166 -18.49 2.34 1.70
CA HIS A 166 -18.04 3.27 2.74
C HIS A 166 -18.72 4.64 2.65
N GLN A 167 -18.69 5.40 3.76
CA GLN A 167 -19.29 6.73 3.85
C GLN A 167 -18.23 7.82 3.64
N VAL A 168 -18.41 8.67 2.62
CA VAL A 168 -17.61 9.91 2.48
C VAL A 168 -18.15 10.94 3.44
N VAL A 169 -17.37 11.30 4.47
CA VAL A 169 -17.78 12.29 5.48
C VAL A 169 -17.39 13.72 5.14
N GLY A 170 -16.56 13.89 4.12
CA GLY A 170 -16.20 15.20 3.59
C GLY A 170 -15.24 15.10 2.42
N ILE A 171 -15.25 16.16 1.60
CA ILE A 171 -14.24 16.41 0.56
C ILE A 171 -13.60 17.75 0.91
N ALA A 172 -12.29 17.76 1.11
CA ALA A 172 -11.53 18.93 1.52
C ALA A 172 -10.61 19.38 0.37
N PRO A 173 -10.81 20.55 -0.22
CA PRO A 173 -9.93 21.07 -1.27
C PRO A 173 -8.69 21.80 -0.73
N THR A 174 -8.61 22.04 0.59
CA THR A 174 -7.52 22.77 1.24
C THR A 174 -7.07 22.08 2.51
N GLU A 175 -5.85 22.39 2.96
CA GLU A 175 -5.30 21.92 4.23
C GLU A 175 -6.20 22.26 5.42
N LYS A 176 -6.66 23.52 5.51
CA LYS A 176 -7.53 23.96 6.59
C LYS A 176 -8.86 23.22 6.61
N ALA A 177 -9.51 23.06 5.44
CA ALA A 177 -10.76 22.33 5.33
C ALA A 177 -10.60 20.86 5.75
N ALA A 178 -9.48 20.24 5.38
CA ALA A 178 -9.18 18.87 5.75
C ALA A 178 -9.08 18.68 7.27
N ILE A 179 -8.33 19.57 7.94
CA ILE A 179 -8.16 19.54 9.40
C ILE A 179 -9.50 19.76 10.12
N ASP A 180 -10.30 20.74 9.67
CA ASP A 180 -11.60 21.06 10.28
C ASP A 180 -12.59 19.90 10.13
N LEU A 181 -12.67 19.31 8.93
CA LEU A 181 -13.52 18.13 8.67
C LEU A 181 -13.07 16.89 9.45
N ALA A 182 -11.76 16.65 9.55
CA ALA A 182 -11.23 15.53 10.31
C ALA A 182 -11.58 15.62 11.81
N LYS A 183 -11.42 16.80 12.40
CA LYS A 183 -11.81 17.05 13.81
C LYS A 183 -13.30 16.88 14.05
N LYS A 184 -14.12 17.31 13.09
CA LYS A 184 -15.58 17.25 13.20
C LYS A 184 -16.12 15.83 13.02
N HIS A 185 -15.59 15.08 12.10
CA HIS A 185 -16.17 13.81 11.67
C HIS A 185 -15.41 12.57 12.14
N LEU A 186 -14.19 12.72 12.66
CA LEU A 186 -13.33 11.64 13.14
C LEU A 186 -13.30 10.48 12.14
N PRO A 187 -12.71 10.66 10.94
CA PRO A 187 -12.70 9.65 9.90
C PRO A 187 -11.92 8.40 10.35
N HIS A 188 -12.31 7.25 9.81
CA HIS A 188 -11.62 5.98 10.01
C HIS A 188 -10.58 5.73 8.93
N LEU A 189 -10.58 6.52 7.83
CA LEU A 189 -9.62 6.47 6.74
C LEU A 189 -9.51 7.86 6.11
N VAL A 190 -8.30 8.24 5.73
CA VAL A 190 -8.03 9.48 4.99
C VAL A 190 -7.43 9.11 3.63
N LEU A 191 -8.05 9.60 2.56
CA LEU A 191 -7.50 9.58 1.20
C LEU A 191 -7.02 10.99 0.89
N ALA A 192 -5.75 11.19 0.56
CA ALA A 192 -5.18 12.52 0.38
C ALA A 192 -4.34 12.63 -0.88
N ASP A 193 -4.55 13.69 -1.67
CA ASP A 193 -3.50 14.11 -2.59
C ASP A 193 -2.38 14.79 -1.81
N ILE A 194 -1.16 14.69 -2.35
CA ILE A 194 0.03 15.34 -1.82
C ILE A 194 0.02 16.84 -2.13
N GLN A 195 -0.35 17.18 -3.36
CA GLN A 195 -0.32 18.54 -3.88
C GLN A 195 -1.72 19.10 -3.92
N LEU A 196 -1.94 20.19 -3.19
CA LEU A 196 -3.16 20.97 -3.24
C LEU A 196 -2.85 22.34 -3.86
N ARG A 197 -3.88 23.07 -4.30
CA ARG A 197 -3.72 24.42 -4.89
C ARG A 197 -3.18 25.41 -3.87
N ASP A 198 -2.72 26.55 -4.38
CA ASP A 198 -2.29 27.71 -3.61
C ASP A 198 -1.13 27.44 -2.63
N GLY A 199 -0.38 26.37 -2.86
CA GLY A 199 0.76 25.98 -2.03
C GLY A 199 0.41 25.14 -0.82
N ASP A 200 -0.86 24.77 -0.64
CA ASP A 200 -1.30 23.83 0.38
C ASP A 200 -0.73 22.42 0.13
N SER A 201 -0.56 21.66 1.17
CA SER A 201 0.03 20.33 1.13
C SER A 201 -0.83 19.31 1.87
N GLY A 202 -1.24 18.25 1.15
CA GLY A 202 -1.91 17.13 1.78
C GLY A 202 -1.06 16.42 2.82
N ILE A 203 0.28 16.42 2.67
CA ILE A 203 1.19 15.86 3.68
C ILE A 203 1.11 16.67 4.99
N VAL A 204 1.07 18.00 4.91
CA VAL A 204 0.96 18.86 6.09
C VAL A 204 -0.40 18.66 6.74
N ALA A 205 -1.49 18.66 5.93
CA ALA A 205 -2.85 18.40 6.42
C ALA A 205 -2.92 17.06 7.17
N VAL A 206 -2.42 15.99 6.57
CA VAL A 206 -2.40 14.64 7.17
C VAL A 206 -1.60 14.62 8.47
N ARG A 207 -0.43 15.24 8.51
CA ARG A 207 0.39 15.31 9.73
C ARG A 207 -0.36 16.00 10.89
N GLU A 208 -1.07 17.07 10.60
CA GLU A 208 -1.89 17.76 11.63
C GLU A 208 -3.11 16.92 12.04
N ILE A 209 -3.76 16.26 11.09
CA ILE A 209 -4.90 15.37 11.37
C ILE A 209 -4.49 14.22 12.30
N LEU A 210 -3.35 13.60 12.03
CA LEU A 210 -2.85 12.44 12.80
C LEU A 210 -2.43 12.78 14.23
N LYS A 211 -2.29 14.05 14.58
CA LYS A 211 -2.12 14.47 15.99
C LYS A 211 -3.39 14.30 16.82
N ALA A 212 -4.56 14.31 16.18
CA ALA A 212 -5.86 14.28 16.86
C ALA A 212 -6.72 13.06 16.50
N VAL A 213 -6.45 12.41 15.37
CA VAL A 213 -7.24 11.30 14.83
C VAL A 213 -6.31 10.14 14.49
N SER A 214 -6.58 8.97 15.07
CA SER A 214 -5.88 7.72 14.68
C SER A 214 -6.63 7.11 13.50
N ALA A 215 -6.12 7.31 12.28
CA ALA A 215 -6.69 6.76 11.06
C ALA A 215 -5.58 6.42 10.05
N PRO A 216 -5.68 5.33 9.32
CA PRO A 216 -4.78 5.05 8.21
C PRO A 216 -4.92 6.13 7.14
N VAL A 217 -3.81 6.33 6.41
CA VAL A 217 -3.75 7.29 5.31
C VAL A 217 -3.30 6.60 4.04
N ILE A 218 -4.03 6.85 2.96
CA ILE A 218 -3.63 6.50 1.61
C ILE A 218 -3.38 7.80 0.85
N PHE A 219 -2.18 7.97 0.34
CA PHE A 219 -1.92 9.06 -0.60
C PHE A 219 -2.26 8.63 -2.03
N VAL A 220 -3.02 9.49 -2.71
CA VAL A 220 -3.41 9.31 -4.12
C VAL A 220 -2.79 10.46 -4.90
N THR A 221 -1.69 10.22 -5.62
CA THR A 221 -0.85 11.30 -6.16
C THR A 221 -0.32 11.03 -7.55
N GLY A 222 -0.04 12.09 -8.32
CA GLY A 222 0.68 12.01 -9.60
C GLY A 222 2.20 11.89 -9.44
N CYS A 223 2.75 12.16 -8.24
CA CYS A 223 4.20 12.23 -8.00
C CYS A 223 4.61 11.38 -6.78
N PRO A 224 4.54 10.04 -6.86
CA PRO A 224 4.83 9.14 -5.73
C PRO A 224 6.27 9.24 -5.23
N GLU A 225 7.21 9.63 -6.09
CA GLU A 225 8.63 9.77 -5.75
C GLU A 225 8.89 10.80 -4.67
N ARG A 226 8.01 11.79 -4.50
CA ARG A 226 8.12 12.79 -3.42
C ARG A 226 7.94 12.22 -2.03
N LEU A 227 7.23 11.11 -1.89
CA LEU A 227 7.01 10.43 -0.62
C LEU A 227 7.99 9.28 -0.38
N LEU A 228 8.65 8.79 -1.42
CA LEU A 228 9.52 7.62 -1.34
C LEU A 228 11.00 7.99 -1.14
N THR A 229 11.25 9.16 -0.56
CA THR A 229 12.61 9.71 -0.39
C THR A 229 13.41 9.03 0.74
N GLY A 230 12.78 8.23 1.60
CA GLY A 230 13.44 7.63 2.76
C GLY A 230 13.66 8.58 3.92
N HIS A 231 13.25 9.84 3.79
CA HIS A 231 13.33 10.85 4.84
C HIS A 231 11.93 11.32 5.25
N GLY A 232 11.55 11.07 6.49
CA GLY A 232 10.28 11.51 7.08
C GLY A 232 9.22 10.40 7.19
N LEU A 233 7.99 10.81 7.53
CA LEU A 233 6.83 9.94 7.59
C LEU A 233 6.42 9.59 6.16
N GLU A 234 6.80 8.39 5.72
CA GLU A 234 6.29 7.84 4.47
C GLU A 234 5.06 6.98 4.78
N PRO A 235 3.96 7.16 4.03
CA PRO A 235 2.74 6.40 4.26
C PRO A 235 2.94 4.92 3.90
N ALA A 236 2.16 4.05 4.56
CA ALA A 236 2.15 2.63 4.21
C ALA A 236 1.56 2.39 2.80
N PHE A 237 0.70 3.31 2.34
CA PHE A 237 -0.02 3.17 1.07
C PHE A 237 0.09 4.42 0.21
N ILE A 238 0.55 4.23 -1.03
CA ILE A 238 0.61 5.26 -2.08
C ILE A 238 0.00 4.69 -3.34
N ILE A 239 -0.97 5.42 -3.90
CA ILE A 239 -1.59 5.11 -5.19
C ILE A 239 -1.19 6.20 -6.17
N THR A 240 -0.66 5.78 -7.31
CA THR A 240 -0.24 6.70 -8.38
C THR A 240 -1.42 7.03 -9.29
N LYS A 241 -1.62 8.31 -9.58
CA LYS A 241 -2.55 8.80 -10.62
C LYS A 241 -1.92 8.61 -12.02
N PRO A 242 -2.64 8.14 -13.04
CA PRO A 242 -4.01 7.65 -13.00
C PRO A 242 -4.11 6.24 -12.37
N PHE A 243 -5.19 5.97 -11.68
CA PHE A 243 -5.45 4.70 -11.02
C PHE A 243 -6.80 4.09 -11.47
N ASN A 244 -6.92 2.77 -11.39
CA ASN A 244 -8.20 2.14 -11.61
C ASN A 244 -8.99 2.01 -10.27
N PRO A 245 -10.35 1.94 -10.34
CA PRO A 245 -11.17 1.83 -9.14
C PRO A 245 -10.84 0.64 -8.24
N GLU A 246 -10.47 -0.50 -8.81
CA GLU A 246 -10.15 -1.70 -8.04
C GLU A 246 -8.87 -1.54 -7.21
N MET A 247 -7.87 -0.81 -7.74
CA MET A 247 -6.65 -0.48 -7.00
C MET A 247 -6.99 0.33 -5.74
N LEU A 248 -7.85 1.35 -5.85
CA LEU A 248 -8.23 2.18 -4.72
C LEU A 248 -9.07 1.39 -3.70
N LYS A 249 -10.02 0.57 -4.16
CA LYS A 249 -10.82 -0.30 -3.26
C LYS A 249 -9.93 -1.26 -2.48
N THR A 250 -9.00 -1.93 -3.15
CA THR A 250 -8.07 -2.86 -2.52
C THR A 250 -7.18 -2.16 -1.50
N ALA A 251 -6.63 -0.99 -1.84
CA ALA A 251 -5.80 -0.22 -0.92
C ALA A 251 -6.60 0.27 0.31
N MET A 252 -7.87 0.69 0.12
CA MET A 252 -8.74 1.07 1.24
C MET A 252 -8.99 -0.11 2.17
N ALA A 253 -9.40 -1.25 1.62
CA ALA A 253 -9.64 -2.44 2.41
C ALA A 253 -8.37 -2.88 3.16
N HIS A 254 -7.21 -2.81 2.50
CA HIS A 254 -5.93 -3.13 3.11
C HIS A 254 -5.56 -2.13 4.22
N ALA A 255 -5.70 -0.82 3.98
CA ALA A 255 -5.39 0.22 4.96
C ALA A 255 -6.26 0.11 6.22
N LEU A 256 -7.55 -0.13 6.04
CA LEU A 256 -8.49 -0.29 7.14
C LEU A 256 -8.20 -1.51 8.02
N ASN A 257 -7.55 -2.50 7.45
CA ASN A 257 -7.21 -3.75 8.11
C ASN A 257 -5.78 -3.74 8.70
N SER A 258 -4.89 -2.82 8.21
CA SER A 258 -3.48 -2.74 8.63
C SER A 258 -3.26 -1.83 9.85
N VAL A 259 -4.28 -1.18 10.39
CA VAL A 259 -4.14 -0.31 11.57
C VAL A 259 -4.01 -1.17 12.81
N VAL A 260 -2.76 -1.63 13.01
CA VAL A 260 -2.26 -1.99 14.34
C VAL A 260 -1.14 -1.00 14.62
N VAL A 261 -1.40 -0.06 15.49
CA VAL A 261 -0.36 0.75 16.14
C VAL A 261 0.27 -0.11 17.20
#